data_3e564e5d21feaf4438f55bb70bd8c565
#
_entry.id   3e564e5d21feaf4438f55bb70bd8c565
#
_cell.length_a   1.000
_cell.length_b   1.000
_cell.length_c   1.000
_cell.angle_alpha   90.00
_cell.angle_beta   90.00
_cell.angle_gamma   90.00
#
_symmetry.space_group_name_H-M   'P 1'
#
loop_
_entity.id
_entity.type
_entity.pdbx_description
1 polymer ?
#
loop_
_entity_poly.entity_id
_entity_poly.type
_entity_poly.pdbx_seq_one_letter_code
_entity_poly.pdbx_strand_id
1 'polypeptide(L)'
;MSGRIAAARGPRHEQPRLRLPAVGHHRKPRRVAMLSVHTSPLHQPGTGDAGGMNVYIVELAKRLAAINIEVEIFTRATTGGLPPVVELAPGVLVRHVDAGPYEGLAKEELPAQLCAFTHGVMQAWAGHRPGYYDLVHSHYWLSGHVGWLAAERWGVPLVHAMHTMAKVKNASLAEGDTPEPAARVIGETQIVAAADRLIANTAEEADELVRHYEADPGKVAVVHPGVNLDRFTAGDGRAAARARLGLPQDAVIPLFAGRIQPLKAPDILLRAVAELVDRDPSLRSRLFVPVVGGPSGSGLAKPEGLQKLAARLGIADLVHFHPPVGQDRLADWFRAASVLVMPSYSESFGLVAIEAQATGTPVLAASVGGLPVAVNDGVTGILVPGHDPVDYARELRRFVDEPGLTDRMGAEAARHAQFFGWDTAAGGTADVYTAAMHDHRRRVRSHHG
;
A
#
# COMPACT_ATOMS: atom_id res chain seq x y z
N MET A 1 3.48 -4.69 -55.83
CA MET A 1 4.51 -4.46 -54.82
C MET A 1 3.81 -4.32 -53.49
N SER A 2 3.82 -5.41 -52.72
CA SER A 2 3.08 -5.52 -51.43
C SER A 2 4.08 -5.32 -50.31
N GLY A 3 4.03 -4.16 -49.65
CA GLY A 3 4.86 -3.82 -48.49
C GLY A 3 4.21 -4.33 -47.22
N ARG A 4 4.79 -5.38 -46.60
CA ARG A 4 4.43 -5.82 -45.25
C ARG A 4 4.99 -4.84 -44.22
N ILE A 5 4.12 -4.17 -43.48
CA ILE A 5 4.50 -3.38 -42.32
C ILE A 5 4.79 -4.37 -41.18
N ALA A 6 6.06 -4.42 -40.80
CA ALA A 6 6.49 -5.19 -39.60
C ALA A 6 6.02 -4.46 -38.35
N ALA A 7 5.15 -5.11 -37.55
CA ALA A 7 4.79 -4.65 -36.21
C ALA A 7 6.03 -4.68 -35.30
N ALA A 8 6.45 -3.53 -34.84
CA ALA A 8 7.50 -3.40 -33.82
C ALA A 8 6.98 -4.00 -32.51
N ARG A 9 7.60 -5.10 -32.08
CA ARG A 9 7.39 -5.66 -30.75
C ARG A 9 8.05 -4.72 -29.75
N GLY A 10 7.24 -4.11 -28.90
CA GLY A 10 7.72 -3.32 -27.76
C GLY A 10 8.64 -4.15 -26.84
N PRO A 11 9.50 -3.50 -26.05
CA PRO A 11 10.46 -4.16 -25.19
C PRO A 11 9.72 -5.06 -24.19
N ARG A 12 10.04 -6.35 -24.20
CA ARG A 12 9.63 -7.28 -23.15
C ARG A 12 10.36 -6.84 -21.87
N HIS A 13 9.66 -6.30 -20.91
CA HIS A 13 10.16 -6.17 -19.55
C HIS A 13 10.41 -7.59 -19.01
N GLU A 14 11.63 -8.10 -19.23
CA GLU A 14 12.12 -9.22 -18.44
C GLU A 14 12.26 -8.71 -16.99
N GLN A 15 11.39 -9.21 -16.11
CA GLN A 15 11.57 -9.00 -14.68
C GLN A 15 12.99 -9.48 -14.31
N PRO A 16 13.76 -8.66 -13.56
CA PRO A 16 15.04 -9.12 -13.03
C PRO A 16 14.74 -10.29 -12.07
N ARG A 17 14.91 -11.52 -12.57
CA ARG A 17 14.86 -12.71 -11.73
C ARG A 17 16.06 -12.61 -10.81
N LEU A 18 15.83 -12.18 -9.54
CA LEU A 18 16.80 -12.47 -8.49
C LEU A 18 17.14 -13.96 -8.59
N ARG A 19 18.39 -14.26 -8.90
CA ARG A 19 18.91 -15.63 -8.78
C ARG A 19 19.03 -15.92 -7.28
N LEU A 20 17.90 -16.33 -6.67
CA LEU A 20 17.98 -17.03 -5.41
C LEU A 20 18.84 -18.28 -5.67
N PRO A 21 19.82 -18.57 -4.81
CA PRO A 21 20.63 -19.78 -4.96
C PRO A 21 19.69 -20.98 -5.03
N ALA A 22 20.02 -21.95 -5.90
CA ALA A 22 19.21 -23.15 -6.15
C ALA A 22 18.72 -23.75 -4.82
N VAL A 23 17.40 -23.84 -4.68
CA VAL A 23 16.71 -24.27 -3.45
C VAL A 23 17.07 -25.75 -3.21
N GLY A 24 18.14 -25.99 -2.44
CA GLY A 24 18.27 -27.27 -1.71
C GLY A 24 17.04 -27.39 -0.80
N HIS A 25 16.64 -28.58 -0.37
CA HIS A 25 15.49 -28.85 0.50
C HIS A 25 15.60 -28.07 1.83
N HIS A 26 15.34 -26.74 1.78
CA HIS A 26 15.34 -25.88 2.95
C HIS A 26 13.97 -25.96 3.63
N ARG A 27 13.99 -26.15 4.94
CA ARG A 27 12.76 -26.20 5.76
C ARG A 27 12.05 -24.86 5.65
N LYS A 28 10.82 -24.85 5.14
CA LYS A 28 9.92 -23.68 5.16
C LYS A 28 9.59 -23.27 6.61
N PRO A 29 9.34 -21.97 6.87
CA PRO A 29 8.86 -21.54 8.17
C PRO A 29 7.50 -22.20 8.46
N ARG A 30 7.21 -22.45 9.73
CA ARG A 30 5.92 -22.95 10.20
C ARG A 30 5.13 -21.85 10.90
N ARG A 31 5.84 -20.95 11.61
CA ARG A 31 5.20 -19.90 12.41
C ARG A 31 6.03 -18.62 12.38
N VAL A 32 5.35 -17.52 12.13
CA VAL A 32 5.92 -16.17 12.00
C VAL A 32 5.32 -15.27 13.07
N ALA A 33 6.18 -14.55 13.80
CA ALA A 33 5.77 -13.41 14.59
C ALA A 33 5.78 -12.16 13.71
N MET A 34 4.61 -11.62 13.40
CA MET A 34 4.45 -10.40 12.60
C MET A 34 4.19 -9.20 13.51
N LEU A 35 4.85 -8.07 13.26
CA LEU A 35 4.75 -6.90 14.13
C LEU A 35 4.14 -5.70 13.40
N SER A 36 3.08 -5.12 13.98
CA SER A 36 2.40 -3.90 13.52
C SER A 36 2.04 -3.01 14.71
N VAL A 37 3.03 -2.22 15.19
CA VAL A 37 2.91 -1.45 16.44
C VAL A 37 1.90 -0.30 16.32
N HIS A 38 2.03 0.55 15.28
CA HIS A 38 1.36 1.85 15.22
C HIS A 38 -0.08 1.80 14.69
N THR A 39 -0.47 0.70 14.06
CA THR A 39 -1.83 0.52 13.54
C THR A 39 -2.25 -0.93 13.64
N SER A 40 -3.45 -1.18 14.18
CA SER A 40 -3.99 -2.52 14.29
C SER A 40 -4.48 -3.04 12.93
N PRO A 41 -4.15 -4.28 12.54
CA PRO A 41 -4.68 -4.91 11.32
C PRO A 41 -6.21 -5.06 11.34
N LEU A 42 -6.84 -4.93 12.52
CA LEU A 42 -8.29 -4.99 12.66
C LEU A 42 -8.99 -3.65 12.39
N HIS A 43 -8.25 -2.54 12.29
CA HIS A 43 -8.83 -1.24 11.98
C HIS A 43 -9.26 -1.17 10.51
N GLN A 44 -10.37 -0.47 10.27
CA GLN A 44 -10.84 -0.24 8.90
C GLN A 44 -9.86 0.63 8.12
N PRO A 45 -9.36 0.18 6.95
CA PRO A 45 -8.53 1.02 6.08
C PRO A 45 -9.25 2.33 5.68
N GLY A 46 -8.47 3.41 5.60
CA GLY A 46 -9.00 4.75 5.31
C GLY A 46 -9.41 5.56 6.54
N THR A 47 -9.28 5.01 7.75
CA THR A 47 -9.53 5.70 9.02
C THR A 47 -8.23 5.91 9.80
N GLY A 48 -7.99 7.11 10.31
CA GLY A 48 -6.77 7.44 11.05
C GLY A 48 -5.50 7.06 10.30
N ASP A 49 -4.62 6.27 10.95
CA ASP A 49 -3.39 5.75 10.34
C ASP A 49 -3.59 4.43 9.57
N ALA A 50 -4.77 3.82 9.66
CA ALA A 50 -5.05 2.58 8.95
C ALA A 50 -5.18 2.82 7.43
N GLY A 51 -4.39 2.11 6.65
CA GLY A 51 -4.30 2.29 5.20
C GLY A 51 -3.80 1.05 4.48
N GLY A 52 -3.04 1.25 3.41
CA GLY A 52 -2.50 0.17 2.57
C GLY A 52 -1.66 -0.85 3.35
N MET A 53 -0.91 -0.43 4.38
CA MET A 53 -0.16 -1.35 5.22
C MET A 53 -1.06 -2.33 5.99
N ASN A 54 -2.23 -1.88 6.47
CA ASN A 54 -3.18 -2.76 7.15
C ASN A 54 -3.73 -3.82 6.20
N VAL A 55 -4.09 -3.42 4.97
CA VAL A 55 -4.51 -4.34 3.90
C VAL A 55 -3.39 -5.34 3.59
N TYR A 56 -2.16 -4.84 3.41
CA TYR A 56 -0.99 -5.68 3.15
C TYR A 56 -0.80 -6.75 4.23
N ILE A 57 -0.78 -6.36 5.51
CA ILE A 57 -0.56 -7.27 6.64
C ILE A 57 -1.66 -8.34 6.71
N VAL A 58 -2.92 -7.93 6.60
CA VAL A 58 -4.08 -8.83 6.69
C VAL A 58 -4.09 -9.84 5.55
N GLU A 59 -3.96 -9.38 4.32
CA GLU A 59 -4.05 -10.25 3.14
C GLU A 59 -2.82 -11.17 3.04
N LEU A 60 -1.61 -10.64 3.31
CA LEU A 60 -0.40 -11.47 3.36
C LEU A 60 -0.50 -12.56 4.43
N ALA A 61 -0.92 -12.21 5.65
CA ALA A 61 -1.03 -13.17 6.75
C ALA A 61 -2.01 -14.30 6.42
N LYS A 62 -3.18 -13.97 5.84
CA LYS A 62 -4.17 -14.96 5.42
C LYS A 62 -3.62 -15.92 4.34
N ARG A 63 -2.88 -15.38 3.35
CA ARG A 63 -2.30 -16.20 2.29
C ARG A 63 -1.11 -17.03 2.75
N LEU A 64 -0.32 -16.54 3.70
CA LEU A 64 0.72 -17.34 4.36
C LEU A 64 0.10 -18.51 5.15
N ALA A 65 -0.98 -18.28 5.89
CA ALA A 65 -1.70 -19.32 6.59
C ALA A 65 -2.28 -20.37 5.63
N ALA A 66 -2.81 -19.95 4.47
CA ALA A 66 -3.31 -20.85 3.43
C ALA A 66 -2.23 -21.80 2.85
N ILE A 67 -0.95 -21.43 2.94
CA ILE A 67 0.18 -22.28 2.58
C ILE A 67 0.89 -22.92 3.79
N ASN A 68 0.16 -23.06 4.91
CA ASN A 68 0.59 -23.69 6.16
C ASN A 68 1.72 -22.95 6.90
N ILE A 69 1.76 -21.63 6.82
CA ILE A 69 2.64 -20.78 7.63
C ILE A 69 1.73 -19.99 8.61
N GLU A 70 1.67 -20.45 9.85
CA GLU A 70 0.90 -19.76 10.89
C GLU A 70 1.47 -18.37 11.18
N VAL A 71 0.61 -17.37 11.38
CA VAL A 71 1.00 -16.00 11.64
C VAL A 71 0.36 -15.51 12.92
N GLU A 72 1.17 -14.99 13.84
CA GLU A 72 0.70 -14.25 14.98
C GLU A 72 1.12 -12.78 14.85
N ILE A 73 0.12 -11.88 14.73
CA ILE A 73 0.32 -10.46 14.54
C ILE A 73 0.25 -9.75 15.87
N PHE A 74 1.34 -9.13 16.29
CA PHE A 74 1.39 -8.31 17.50
C PHE A 74 1.06 -6.86 17.17
N THR A 75 0.10 -6.28 17.84
CA THR A 75 -0.31 -4.88 17.66
C THR A 75 -0.62 -4.24 19.01
N ARG A 76 -0.49 -2.92 19.12
CA ARG A 76 -0.80 -2.20 20.34
C ARG A 76 -2.30 -2.19 20.60
N ALA A 77 -2.70 -2.43 21.84
CA ALA A 77 -4.05 -2.20 22.30
C ALA A 77 -4.35 -0.70 22.29
N THR A 78 -5.42 -0.30 21.61
CA THR A 78 -5.81 1.11 21.40
C THR A 78 -7.06 1.51 22.17
N THR A 79 -7.74 0.54 22.76
CA THR A 79 -8.90 0.74 23.66
C THR A 79 -8.84 -0.26 24.79
N GLY A 80 -9.40 0.09 25.95
CA GLY A 80 -9.54 -0.83 27.07
C GLY A 80 -10.54 -1.96 26.76
N GLY A 81 -10.31 -3.13 27.36
CA GLY A 81 -11.22 -4.27 27.23
C GLY A 81 -11.15 -5.06 25.94
N LEU A 82 -10.15 -4.79 25.08
CA LEU A 82 -9.90 -5.64 23.91
C LEU A 82 -9.51 -7.06 24.35
N PRO A 83 -10.00 -8.11 23.66
CA PRO A 83 -9.54 -9.47 23.92
C PRO A 83 -8.02 -9.55 23.70
N PRO A 84 -7.27 -10.24 24.59
CA PRO A 84 -5.82 -10.36 24.45
C PRO A 84 -5.39 -10.95 23.10
N VAL A 85 -6.19 -11.87 22.55
CA VAL A 85 -5.95 -12.53 21.26
C VAL A 85 -7.27 -12.66 20.50
N VAL A 86 -7.24 -12.35 19.21
CA VAL A 86 -8.36 -12.52 18.26
C VAL A 86 -7.90 -13.39 17.11
N GLU A 87 -8.68 -14.38 16.75
CA GLU A 87 -8.48 -15.12 15.50
C GLU A 87 -9.03 -14.30 14.35
N LEU A 88 -8.15 -13.83 13.45
CA LEU A 88 -8.50 -13.05 12.27
C LEU A 88 -8.96 -13.96 11.12
N ALA A 89 -8.34 -15.12 10.99
CA ALA A 89 -8.64 -16.18 10.05
C ALA A 89 -7.98 -17.48 10.54
N PRO A 90 -8.35 -18.66 10.02
CA PRO A 90 -7.69 -19.91 10.35
C PRO A 90 -6.17 -19.82 10.20
N GLY A 91 -5.44 -20.02 11.30
CA GLY A 91 -3.97 -19.91 11.35
C GLY A 91 -3.42 -18.49 11.43
N VAL A 92 -4.27 -17.46 11.59
CA VAL A 92 -3.86 -16.06 11.78
C VAL A 92 -4.44 -15.51 13.09
N LEU A 93 -3.56 -15.23 14.05
CA LEU A 93 -3.92 -14.62 15.32
C LEU A 93 -3.49 -13.15 15.37
N VAL A 94 -4.28 -12.31 16.01
CA VAL A 94 -3.92 -10.93 16.35
C VAL A 94 -3.85 -10.83 17.87
N ARG A 95 -2.66 -10.50 18.38
CA ARG A 95 -2.41 -10.30 19.80
C ARG A 95 -2.34 -8.81 20.12
N HIS A 96 -3.20 -8.36 21.02
CA HIS A 96 -3.15 -7.02 21.56
C HIS A 96 -2.12 -6.94 22.68
N VAL A 97 -1.24 -5.94 22.59
CA VAL A 97 -0.17 -5.68 23.56
C VAL A 97 -0.44 -4.35 24.24
N ASP A 98 -0.51 -4.36 25.55
CA ASP A 98 -0.65 -3.14 26.35
C ASP A 98 0.67 -2.36 26.36
N ALA A 99 0.64 -1.15 25.82
CA ALA A 99 1.80 -0.27 25.74
C ALA A 99 1.35 1.19 25.75
N GLY A 100 1.54 1.86 26.87
CA GLY A 100 1.09 3.24 27.10
C GLY A 100 -0.43 3.37 27.24
N PRO A 101 -0.96 4.60 27.19
CA PRO A 101 -2.39 4.85 27.30
C PRO A 101 -3.12 4.23 26.09
N TYR A 102 -4.32 3.70 26.34
CA TYR A 102 -5.12 3.10 25.28
C TYR A 102 -5.55 4.13 24.24
N GLU A 103 -6.04 5.27 24.68
CA GLU A 103 -6.61 6.32 23.82
C GLU A 103 -5.78 7.61 23.87
N GLY A 104 -5.93 8.46 22.85
CA GLY A 104 -5.34 9.80 22.82
C GLY A 104 -3.84 9.86 22.56
N LEU A 105 -3.17 8.74 22.31
CA LEU A 105 -1.74 8.71 22.00
C LEU A 105 -1.51 9.10 20.53
N ALA A 106 -0.80 10.19 20.32
CA ALA A 106 -0.38 10.61 18.99
C ALA A 106 0.71 9.67 18.44
N LYS A 107 0.80 9.59 17.11
CA LYS A 107 1.78 8.72 16.43
C LYS A 107 3.23 9.08 16.79
N GLU A 108 3.49 10.36 16.99
CA GLU A 108 4.79 10.93 17.37
C GLU A 108 5.22 10.53 18.79
N GLU A 109 4.27 10.12 19.63
CA GLU A 109 4.51 9.68 21.01
C GLU A 109 4.74 8.15 21.12
N LEU A 110 4.43 7.40 20.05
CA LEU A 110 4.62 5.94 20.02
C LEU A 110 6.07 5.48 20.27
N PRO A 111 7.12 6.19 19.82
CA PRO A 111 8.50 5.78 20.13
C PRO A 111 8.76 5.59 21.62
N ALA A 112 8.14 6.41 22.48
CA ALA A 112 8.28 6.30 23.94
C ALA A 112 7.62 5.03 24.51
N GLN A 113 6.74 4.37 23.76
CA GLN A 113 6.01 3.17 24.20
C GLN A 113 6.66 1.87 23.73
N LEU A 114 7.73 1.93 22.92
CA LEU A 114 8.33 0.72 22.33
C LEU A 114 8.92 -0.24 23.38
N CYS A 115 9.45 0.28 24.48
CA CYS A 115 9.94 -0.58 25.57
C CYS A 115 8.81 -1.39 26.21
N ALA A 116 7.67 -0.76 26.51
CA ALA A 116 6.50 -1.44 27.06
C ALA A 116 5.93 -2.46 26.06
N PHE A 117 5.85 -2.08 24.78
CA PHE A 117 5.40 -2.98 23.71
C PHE A 117 6.34 -4.19 23.57
N THR A 118 7.66 -3.97 23.56
CA THR A 118 8.66 -5.05 23.52
C THR A 118 8.50 -5.99 24.68
N HIS A 119 8.29 -5.44 25.91
CA HIS A 119 8.06 -6.27 27.09
C HIS A 119 6.84 -7.20 26.92
N GLY A 120 5.71 -6.67 26.42
CA GLY A 120 4.51 -7.48 26.17
C GLY A 120 4.73 -8.57 25.10
N VAL A 121 5.49 -8.27 24.06
CA VAL A 121 5.89 -9.26 23.04
C VAL A 121 6.74 -10.37 23.66
N MET A 122 7.70 -10.02 24.54
CA MET A 122 8.54 -10.97 25.25
C MET A 122 7.76 -11.82 26.25
N GLN A 123 6.79 -11.24 26.97
CA GLN A 123 5.90 -11.98 27.86
C GLN A 123 5.07 -13.03 27.11
N ALA A 124 4.51 -12.65 25.94
CA ALA A 124 3.76 -13.59 25.13
C ALA A 124 4.64 -14.77 24.67
N TRP A 125 5.87 -14.49 24.26
CA TRP A 125 6.81 -15.54 23.86
C TRP A 125 7.25 -16.43 25.02
N ALA A 126 7.43 -15.87 26.22
CA ALA A 126 7.87 -16.62 27.40
C ALA A 126 6.92 -17.77 27.81
N GLY A 127 5.65 -17.69 27.38
CA GLY A 127 4.69 -18.78 27.53
C GLY A 127 4.90 -19.96 26.57
N HIS A 128 5.84 -19.86 25.63
CA HIS A 128 6.10 -20.86 24.59
C HIS A 128 7.47 -21.54 24.76
N ARG A 129 7.63 -22.69 24.13
CA ARG A 129 8.93 -23.37 24.07
C ARG A 129 9.90 -22.59 23.17
N PRO A 130 11.23 -22.65 23.42
CA PRO A 130 12.24 -22.12 22.51
C PRO A 130 12.03 -22.63 21.07
N GLY A 131 12.18 -21.75 20.08
CA GLY A 131 11.92 -22.08 18.68
C GLY A 131 10.43 -22.15 18.32
N TYR A 132 9.54 -21.50 19.09
CA TYR A 132 8.13 -21.40 18.76
C TYR A 132 7.89 -20.61 17.47
N TYR A 133 8.53 -19.44 17.32
CA TYR A 133 8.58 -18.72 16.05
C TYR A 133 9.83 -19.09 15.29
N ASP A 134 9.73 -19.26 13.98
CA ASP A 134 10.85 -19.52 13.07
C ASP A 134 11.55 -18.23 12.62
N LEU A 135 10.82 -17.09 12.63
CA LEU A 135 11.33 -15.75 12.30
C LEU A 135 10.40 -14.63 12.82
N VAL A 136 10.92 -13.41 12.78
CA VAL A 136 10.16 -12.16 12.98
C VAL A 136 10.01 -11.44 11.65
N HIS A 137 8.78 -10.98 11.32
CA HIS A 137 8.52 -10.07 10.20
C HIS A 137 7.93 -8.76 10.72
N SER A 138 8.67 -7.68 10.62
CA SER A 138 8.25 -6.37 11.13
C SER A 138 7.86 -5.42 10.00
N HIS A 139 6.82 -4.62 10.24
CA HIS A 139 6.27 -3.66 9.29
C HIS A 139 6.36 -2.25 9.84
N TYR A 140 7.00 -1.36 9.09
CA TYR A 140 7.26 0.03 9.49
C TYR A 140 8.31 0.14 10.60
N TRP A 141 9.02 1.30 10.65
CA TRP A 141 10.19 1.47 11.49
C TRP A 141 9.98 1.22 13.00
N LEU A 142 8.81 1.62 13.56
CA LEU A 142 8.49 1.37 14.97
C LEU A 142 8.48 -0.12 15.30
N SER A 143 7.86 -0.91 14.42
CA SER A 143 7.84 -2.37 14.54
C SER A 143 9.22 -2.98 14.28
N GLY A 144 10.03 -2.33 13.46
CA GLY A 144 11.40 -2.74 13.18
C GLY A 144 12.28 -2.79 14.42
N HIS A 145 12.21 -1.77 15.27
CA HIS A 145 12.96 -1.75 16.53
C HIS A 145 12.56 -2.88 17.48
N VAL A 146 11.27 -3.10 17.65
CA VAL A 146 10.76 -4.20 18.47
C VAL A 146 11.15 -5.56 17.85
N GLY A 147 11.03 -5.66 16.53
CA GLY A 147 11.38 -6.87 15.77
C GLY A 147 12.85 -7.24 15.90
N TRP A 148 13.73 -6.25 15.84
CA TRP A 148 15.16 -6.46 16.06
C TRP A 148 15.44 -7.06 17.44
N LEU A 149 14.95 -6.43 18.52
CA LEU A 149 15.14 -6.93 19.88
C LEU A 149 14.54 -8.33 20.07
N ALA A 150 13.36 -8.58 19.49
CA ALA A 150 12.71 -9.88 19.57
C ALA A 150 13.51 -10.97 18.83
N ALA A 151 13.96 -10.67 17.61
CA ALA A 151 14.74 -11.59 16.79
C ALA A 151 16.07 -11.98 17.47
N GLU A 152 16.79 -11.00 18.02
CA GLU A 152 18.02 -11.25 18.80
C GLU A 152 17.74 -12.14 20.02
N ARG A 153 16.71 -11.80 20.82
CA ARG A 153 16.38 -12.55 22.03
C ARG A 153 15.96 -13.99 21.75
N TRP A 154 15.24 -14.19 20.64
CA TRP A 154 14.73 -15.53 20.27
C TRP A 154 15.70 -16.35 19.46
N GLY A 155 16.80 -15.75 18.97
CA GLY A 155 17.78 -16.38 18.11
C GLY A 155 17.21 -16.78 16.74
N VAL A 156 16.35 -15.90 16.17
CA VAL A 156 15.69 -16.10 14.87
C VAL A 156 15.97 -14.93 13.94
N PRO A 157 15.83 -15.08 12.61
CA PRO A 157 16.07 -13.99 11.69
C PRO A 157 14.98 -12.92 11.76
N LEU A 158 15.39 -11.66 11.46
CA LEU A 158 14.53 -10.52 11.23
C LEU A 158 14.34 -10.29 9.72
N VAL A 159 13.09 -10.33 9.26
CA VAL A 159 12.66 -9.81 7.97
C VAL A 159 11.93 -8.49 8.21
N HIS A 160 12.22 -7.47 7.41
CA HIS A 160 11.61 -6.15 7.59
C HIS A 160 11.06 -5.57 6.28
N ALA A 161 9.88 -4.94 6.34
CA ALA A 161 9.28 -4.16 5.26
C ALA A 161 9.05 -2.71 5.73
N MET A 162 9.61 -1.75 4.99
CA MET A 162 9.57 -0.33 5.37
C MET A 162 8.19 0.28 5.23
N HIS A 163 7.44 -0.06 4.18
CA HIS A 163 6.18 0.53 3.71
C HIS A 163 6.28 2.01 3.34
N THR A 164 7.06 2.80 4.05
CA THR A 164 7.41 4.18 3.72
C THR A 164 8.77 4.50 4.33
N MET A 165 9.56 5.33 3.65
CA MET A 165 10.89 5.72 4.08
C MET A 165 10.97 7.22 4.31
N ALA A 166 11.52 7.64 5.46
CA ALA A 166 11.62 9.04 5.84
C ALA A 166 12.46 9.87 4.88
N LYS A 167 13.62 9.35 4.44
CA LYS A 167 14.51 10.06 3.51
C LYS A 167 13.84 10.28 2.16
N VAL A 168 13.06 9.31 1.65
CA VAL A 168 12.31 9.42 0.40
C VAL A 168 11.17 10.44 0.54
N LYS A 169 10.39 10.37 1.62
CA LYS A 169 9.33 11.35 1.89
C LYS A 169 9.88 12.77 2.03
N ASN A 170 10.99 12.94 2.72
CA ASN A 170 11.62 14.24 2.92
C ASN A 170 12.17 14.84 1.61
N ALA A 171 12.51 14.01 0.63
CA ALA A 171 12.90 14.46 -0.70
C ALA A 171 11.71 14.88 -1.59
N SER A 172 10.47 14.48 -1.25
CA SER A 172 9.27 14.70 -2.05
C SER A 172 8.11 15.28 -1.21
N LEU A 173 8.42 16.29 -0.38
CA LEU A 173 7.41 16.93 0.47
C LEU A 173 6.35 17.65 -0.38
N ALA A 174 5.08 17.45 -0.04
CA ALA A 174 3.98 18.25 -0.58
C ALA A 174 3.99 19.65 0.05
N GLU A 175 3.36 20.62 -0.63
CA GLU A 175 3.16 21.95 -0.07
C GLU A 175 2.38 21.89 1.27
N GLY A 176 2.97 22.45 2.31
CA GLY A 176 2.39 22.44 3.67
C GLY A 176 2.66 21.16 4.46
N ASP A 177 3.44 20.21 3.93
CA ASP A 177 3.90 19.03 4.67
C ASP A 177 5.14 19.34 5.52
N THR A 178 5.33 18.58 6.59
CA THR A 178 6.49 18.69 7.47
C THR A 178 7.44 17.52 7.28
N PRO A 179 8.78 17.75 7.34
CA PRO A 179 9.73 16.66 7.24
C PRO A 179 9.54 15.63 8.36
N GLU A 180 9.77 14.38 8.04
CA GLU A 180 9.83 13.31 9.02
C GLU A 180 11.00 13.56 10.01
N PRO A 181 10.82 13.27 11.30
CA PRO A 181 11.80 13.62 12.32
C PRO A 181 13.11 12.84 12.16
N ALA A 182 14.24 13.48 12.56
CA ALA A 182 15.57 12.87 12.49
C ALA A 182 15.65 11.52 13.24
N ALA A 183 14.94 11.39 14.37
CA ALA A 183 14.87 10.13 15.12
C ALA A 183 14.33 8.95 14.27
N ARG A 184 13.37 9.23 13.37
CA ARG A 184 12.86 8.23 12.43
C ARG A 184 13.93 7.84 11.42
N VAL A 185 14.63 8.80 10.82
CA VAL A 185 15.71 8.54 9.86
C VAL A 185 16.82 7.67 10.49
N ILE A 186 17.22 7.99 11.73
CA ILE A 186 18.21 7.20 12.48
C ILE A 186 17.69 5.79 12.71
N GLY A 187 16.44 5.67 13.20
CA GLY A 187 15.82 4.38 13.48
C GLY A 187 15.69 3.49 12.25
N GLU A 188 15.26 4.04 11.12
CA GLU A 188 15.19 3.32 9.85
C GLU A 188 16.58 2.82 9.42
N THR A 189 17.62 3.65 9.53
CA THR A 189 19.00 3.26 9.20
C THR A 189 19.49 2.10 10.07
N GLN A 190 19.20 2.14 11.37
CA GLN A 190 19.57 1.06 12.30
C GLN A 190 18.86 -0.26 11.95
N ILE A 191 17.57 -0.20 11.62
CA ILE A 191 16.80 -1.40 11.27
C ILE A 191 17.30 -2.02 9.96
N VAL A 192 17.60 -1.19 8.96
CA VAL A 192 18.17 -1.65 7.68
C VAL A 192 19.47 -2.41 7.90
N ALA A 193 20.35 -1.91 8.78
CA ALA A 193 21.60 -2.58 9.12
C ALA A 193 21.36 -3.90 9.86
N ALA A 194 20.41 -3.93 10.81
CA ALA A 194 20.12 -5.07 11.67
C ALA A 194 19.35 -6.20 10.99
N ALA A 195 18.51 -5.90 10.00
CA ALA A 195 17.66 -6.87 9.34
C ALA A 195 18.47 -7.94 8.58
N ASP A 196 18.03 -9.20 8.65
CA ASP A 196 18.56 -10.29 7.86
C ASP A 196 18.13 -10.23 6.40
N ARG A 197 16.89 -9.79 6.19
CA ARG A 197 16.32 -9.51 4.87
C ARG A 197 15.41 -8.28 4.94
N LEU A 198 15.38 -7.55 3.83
CA LEU A 198 14.48 -6.43 3.58
C LEU A 198 13.56 -6.80 2.42
N ILE A 199 12.27 -6.57 2.58
CA ILE A 199 11.28 -6.71 1.51
C ILE A 199 10.96 -5.31 0.99
N ALA A 200 11.26 -5.06 -0.28
CA ALA A 200 10.86 -3.88 -1.03
C ALA A 200 9.65 -4.21 -1.93
N ASN A 201 8.72 -3.29 -2.05
CA ASN A 201 7.54 -3.47 -2.89
C ASN A 201 7.84 -3.35 -4.39
N THR A 202 8.91 -2.63 -4.74
CA THR A 202 9.34 -2.38 -6.12
C THR A 202 10.86 -2.39 -6.23
N ALA A 203 11.37 -2.49 -7.46
CA ALA A 203 12.81 -2.33 -7.72
C ALA A 203 13.30 -0.91 -7.34
N GLU A 204 12.47 0.12 -7.57
CA GLU A 204 12.80 1.49 -7.17
C GLU A 204 12.95 1.60 -5.64
N GLU A 205 12.03 1.03 -4.85
CA GLU A 205 12.15 0.98 -3.38
C GLU A 205 13.41 0.21 -2.94
N ALA A 206 13.78 -0.87 -3.64
CA ALA A 206 15.02 -1.59 -3.38
C ALA A 206 16.26 -0.73 -3.65
N ASP A 207 16.27 0.00 -4.74
CA ASP A 207 17.33 0.96 -5.09
C ASP A 207 17.41 2.13 -4.09
N GLU A 208 16.27 2.61 -3.59
CA GLU A 208 16.20 3.64 -2.55
C GLU A 208 16.76 3.16 -1.21
N LEU A 209 16.48 1.91 -0.82
CA LEU A 209 17.08 1.29 0.36
C LEU A 209 18.61 1.25 0.26
N VAL A 210 19.13 0.86 -0.91
CA VAL A 210 20.58 0.83 -1.15
C VAL A 210 21.18 2.24 -1.17
N ARG A 211 20.59 3.17 -1.91
CA ARG A 211 21.14 4.53 -2.10
C ARG A 211 21.03 5.40 -0.85
N HIS A 212 19.91 5.33 -0.13
CA HIS A 212 19.64 6.24 0.97
C HIS A 212 19.97 5.66 2.35
N TYR A 213 19.87 4.33 2.50
CA TYR A 213 20.05 3.66 3.79
C TYR A 213 21.25 2.70 3.80
N GLU A 214 22.04 2.67 2.73
CA GLU A 214 23.24 1.82 2.61
C GLU A 214 22.93 0.33 2.82
N ALA A 215 21.73 -0.10 2.43
CA ALA A 215 21.34 -1.50 2.52
C ALA A 215 22.27 -2.37 1.67
N ASP A 216 22.68 -3.52 2.23
CA ASP A 216 23.37 -4.55 1.44
C ASP A 216 22.39 -5.06 0.36
N PRO A 217 22.70 -4.89 -0.96
CA PRO A 217 21.83 -5.36 -2.02
C PRO A 217 21.50 -6.86 -1.93
N GLY A 218 22.41 -7.68 -1.36
CA GLY A 218 22.19 -9.11 -1.14
C GLY A 218 21.13 -9.42 -0.08
N LYS A 219 20.73 -8.44 0.74
CA LYS A 219 19.66 -8.58 1.74
C LYS A 219 18.31 -8.10 1.24
N VAL A 220 18.25 -7.33 0.15
CA VAL A 220 17.00 -6.73 -0.37
C VAL A 220 16.36 -7.68 -1.36
N ALA A 221 15.09 -7.99 -1.14
CA ALA A 221 14.26 -8.77 -2.04
C ALA A 221 13.06 -7.96 -2.50
N VAL A 222 12.76 -7.97 -3.79
CA VAL A 222 11.57 -7.33 -4.34
C VAL A 222 10.42 -8.32 -4.34
N VAL A 223 9.35 -8.00 -3.61
CA VAL A 223 8.10 -8.76 -3.58
C VAL A 223 6.95 -7.79 -3.72
N HIS A 224 6.32 -7.77 -4.89
CA HIS A 224 5.17 -6.91 -5.14
C HIS A 224 4.01 -7.30 -4.22
N PRO A 225 3.32 -6.32 -3.61
CA PRO A 225 2.07 -6.59 -2.91
C PRO A 225 0.99 -7.02 -3.89
N GLY A 226 -0.09 -7.57 -3.36
CA GLY A 226 -1.16 -8.11 -4.17
C GLY A 226 -2.47 -7.34 -4.09
N VAL A 227 -3.45 -7.82 -4.84
CA VAL A 227 -4.85 -7.45 -4.77
C VAL A 227 -5.69 -8.70 -4.51
N ASN A 228 -6.79 -8.55 -3.80
CA ASN A 228 -7.76 -9.62 -3.59
C ASN A 228 -8.63 -9.77 -4.84
N LEU A 229 -8.23 -10.69 -5.72
CA LEU A 229 -8.87 -10.91 -7.02
C LEU A 229 -10.26 -11.57 -6.90
N ASP A 230 -10.64 -12.10 -5.73
CA ASP A 230 -11.99 -12.61 -5.48
C ASP A 230 -12.95 -11.45 -5.18
N ARG A 231 -12.46 -10.37 -4.57
CA ARG A 231 -13.26 -9.18 -4.20
C ARG A 231 -13.24 -8.12 -5.28
N PHE A 232 -12.07 -7.75 -5.76
CA PHE A 232 -11.88 -6.73 -6.78
C PHE A 232 -11.93 -7.38 -8.15
N THR A 233 -13.13 -7.47 -8.70
CA THR A 233 -13.45 -8.02 -10.02
C THR A 233 -14.33 -7.06 -10.79
N ALA A 234 -14.42 -7.22 -12.10
CA ALA A 234 -15.36 -6.45 -12.91
C ALA A 234 -16.85 -6.71 -12.50
N GLY A 235 -17.12 -7.85 -11.88
CA GLY A 235 -18.44 -8.20 -11.37
C GLY A 235 -19.54 -8.10 -12.44
N ASP A 236 -20.66 -7.48 -12.05
CA ASP A 236 -21.80 -7.19 -12.94
C ASP A 236 -21.66 -5.85 -13.71
N GLY A 237 -20.48 -5.23 -13.61
CA GLY A 237 -20.09 -4.09 -14.42
C GLY A 237 -20.49 -2.72 -13.87
N ARG A 238 -20.09 -1.67 -14.63
CA ARG A 238 -20.19 -0.26 -14.24
C ARG A 238 -21.63 0.20 -13.98
N ALA A 239 -22.57 -0.14 -14.87
CA ALA A 239 -23.94 0.32 -14.76
C ALA A 239 -24.63 -0.22 -13.50
N ALA A 240 -24.42 -1.50 -13.16
CA ALA A 240 -24.96 -2.09 -11.95
C ALA A 240 -24.35 -1.48 -10.68
N ALA A 241 -23.03 -1.24 -10.67
CA ALA A 241 -22.37 -0.57 -9.56
C ALA A 241 -22.88 0.86 -9.35
N ARG A 242 -23.08 1.62 -10.43
CA ARG A 242 -23.68 2.97 -10.37
C ARG A 242 -25.10 2.93 -9.81
N ALA A 243 -25.90 1.98 -10.22
CA ALA A 243 -27.26 1.80 -9.68
C ALA A 243 -27.25 1.52 -8.17
N ARG A 244 -26.34 0.63 -7.69
CA ARG A 244 -26.19 0.33 -6.25
C ARG A 244 -25.75 1.54 -5.43
N LEU A 245 -24.94 2.41 -6.02
CA LEU A 245 -24.43 3.62 -5.37
C LEU A 245 -25.34 4.84 -5.57
N GLY A 246 -26.39 4.74 -6.39
CA GLY A 246 -27.29 5.86 -6.72
C GLY A 246 -26.61 6.94 -7.58
N LEU A 247 -25.66 6.55 -8.45
CA LEU A 247 -24.84 7.46 -9.26
C LEU A 247 -25.44 7.66 -10.67
N PRO A 248 -25.19 8.81 -11.31
CA PRO A 248 -25.62 9.09 -12.67
C PRO A 248 -25.03 8.06 -13.65
N GLN A 249 -25.88 7.50 -14.54
CA GLN A 249 -25.46 6.45 -15.47
C GLN A 249 -24.55 6.99 -16.59
N ASP A 250 -24.79 8.20 -17.07
CA ASP A 250 -24.12 8.78 -18.24
C ASP A 250 -22.99 9.75 -17.87
N ALA A 251 -22.72 9.97 -16.57
CA ALA A 251 -21.65 10.86 -16.14
C ALA A 251 -20.25 10.27 -16.31
N VAL A 252 -19.28 11.11 -16.59
CA VAL A 252 -17.85 10.78 -16.40
C VAL A 252 -17.53 10.96 -14.92
N ILE A 253 -17.02 9.90 -14.30
CA ILE A 253 -16.78 9.84 -12.86
C ILE A 253 -15.28 9.66 -12.60
N PRO A 254 -14.52 10.77 -12.48
CA PRO A 254 -13.15 10.71 -11.96
C PRO A 254 -13.18 10.55 -10.45
N LEU A 255 -12.80 9.38 -9.97
CA LEU A 255 -12.84 8.99 -8.56
C LEU A 255 -11.51 9.27 -7.87
N PHE A 256 -11.52 9.91 -6.71
CA PHE A 256 -10.44 9.81 -5.74
C PHE A 256 -10.86 8.84 -4.63
N ALA A 257 -9.99 7.88 -4.31
CA ALA A 257 -10.20 6.93 -3.22
C ALA A 257 -8.93 6.78 -2.38
N GLY A 258 -9.02 7.11 -1.09
CA GLY A 258 -7.89 7.03 -0.17
C GLY A 258 -7.96 7.99 1.00
N ARG A 259 -6.92 7.99 1.83
CA ARG A 259 -6.80 8.93 2.94
C ARG A 259 -6.67 10.36 2.41
N ILE A 260 -7.44 11.28 2.98
CA ILE A 260 -7.36 12.71 2.64
C ILE A 260 -6.17 13.30 3.40
N GLN A 261 -5.05 13.44 2.71
CA GLN A 261 -3.80 14.00 3.25
C GLN A 261 -3.00 14.66 2.13
N PRO A 262 -2.13 15.66 2.42
CA PRO A 262 -1.36 16.38 1.40
C PRO A 262 -0.59 15.47 0.46
N LEU A 263 0.06 14.43 0.99
CA LEU A 263 0.83 13.46 0.22
C LEU A 263 0.03 12.74 -0.89
N LYS A 264 -1.30 12.61 -0.72
CA LYS A 264 -2.19 11.99 -1.73
C LYS A 264 -2.77 12.98 -2.72
N ALA A 265 -2.58 14.26 -2.46
CA ALA A 265 -2.90 15.40 -3.32
C ALA A 265 -4.32 15.39 -3.95
N PRO A 266 -5.40 15.13 -3.18
CA PRO A 266 -6.76 15.19 -3.72
C PRO A 266 -7.14 16.57 -4.26
N ASP A 267 -6.47 17.63 -3.83
CA ASP A 267 -6.63 19.00 -4.32
C ASP A 267 -6.25 19.16 -5.80
N ILE A 268 -5.28 18.37 -6.29
CA ILE A 268 -4.91 18.36 -7.73
C ILE A 268 -6.08 17.89 -8.59
N LEU A 269 -6.82 16.86 -8.17
CA LEU A 269 -8.03 16.43 -8.87
C LEU A 269 -9.06 17.58 -8.93
N LEU A 270 -9.31 18.25 -7.80
CA LEU A 270 -10.26 19.35 -7.76
C LEU A 270 -9.85 20.50 -8.68
N ARG A 271 -8.58 20.89 -8.68
CA ARG A 271 -8.03 21.92 -9.56
C ARG A 271 -8.11 21.51 -11.03
N ALA A 272 -7.81 20.26 -11.35
CA ALA A 272 -7.93 19.73 -12.72
C ALA A 272 -9.38 19.75 -13.23
N VAL A 273 -10.33 19.42 -12.38
CA VAL A 273 -11.78 19.51 -12.71
C VAL A 273 -12.20 20.96 -12.92
N ALA A 274 -11.74 21.89 -12.08
CA ALA A 274 -12.01 23.32 -12.25
C ALA A 274 -11.47 23.81 -13.61
N GLU A 275 -10.22 23.49 -13.94
CA GLU A 275 -9.60 23.83 -15.23
C GLU A 275 -10.38 23.28 -16.42
N LEU A 276 -10.92 22.05 -16.31
CA LEU A 276 -11.77 21.47 -17.35
C LEU A 276 -13.04 22.27 -17.58
N VAL A 277 -13.73 22.63 -16.48
CA VAL A 277 -15.01 23.32 -16.54
C VAL A 277 -14.85 24.78 -16.94
N ASP A 278 -13.74 25.42 -16.54
CA ASP A 278 -13.42 26.79 -16.98
C ASP A 278 -13.17 26.87 -18.48
N ARG A 279 -12.50 25.86 -19.07
CA ARG A 279 -12.28 25.78 -20.51
C ARG A 279 -13.53 25.39 -21.30
N ASP A 280 -14.37 24.54 -20.71
CA ASP A 280 -15.59 24.06 -21.35
C ASP A 280 -16.71 23.90 -20.31
N PRO A 281 -17.51 24.97 -20.09
CA PRO A 281 -18.61 24.95 -19.11
C PRO A 281 -19.69 23.89 -19.40
N SER A 282 -19.80 23.39 -20.64
CA SER A 282 -20.76 22.35 -21.00
C SER A 282 -20.50 21.03 -20.29
N LEU A 283 -19.25 20.78 -19.85
CA LEU A 283 -18.86 19.57 -19.13
C LEU A 283 -19.46 19.47 -17.73
N ARG A 284 -19.91 20.59 -17.15
CA ARG A 284 -20.49 20.63 -15.80
C ARG A 284 -21.64 19.62 -15.64
N SER A 285 -22.51 19.48 -16.64
CA SER A 285 -23.62 18.53 -16.60
C SER A 285 -23.21 17.06 -16.81
N ARG A 286 -21.97 16.82 -17.20
CA ARG A 286 -21.43 15.49 -17.54
C ARG A 286 -20.47 14.93 -16.50
N LEU A 287 -20.05 15.74 -15.51
CA LEU A 287 -19.06 15.36 -14.51
C LEU A 287 -19.72 15.07 -13.16
N PHE A 288 -19.27 14.02 -12.50
CA PHE A 288 -19.59 13.70 -11.10
C PHE A 288 -18.28 13.25 -10.41
N VAL A 289 -17.82 13.99 -9.41
CA VAL A 289 -16.47 13.85 -8.84
C VAL A 289 -16.55 13.35 -7.40
N PRO A 290 -16.55 12.04 -7.16
CA PRO A 290 -16.53 11.50 -5.80
C PRO A 290 -15.13 11.51 -5.19
N VAL A 291 -15.08 11.92 -3.92
CA VAL A 291 -13.91 11.82 -3.05
C VAL A 291 -14.27 10.88 -1.91
N VAL A 292 -13.77 9.65 -1.96
CA VAL A 292 -14.08 8.59 -0.98
C VAL A 292 -12.90 8.40 -0.04
N GLY A 293 -13.08 8.76 1.23
CA GLY A 293 -12.02 8.61 2.23
C GLY A 293 -12.19 9.49 3.47
N GLY A 294 -11.32 9.29 4.43
CA GLY A 294 -11.31 10.02 5.70
C GLY A 294 -10.07 10.89 5.86
N PRO A 295 -10.13 11.88 6.76
CA PRO A 295 -8.98 12.71 7.10
C PRO A 295 -7.90 11.88 7.80
N SER A 296 -6.64 12.18 7.47
CA SER A 296 -5.47 11.58 8.11
C SER A 296 -4.31 12.57 8.10
N GLY A 297 -3.63 12.72 9.24
CA GLY A 297 -2.49 13.62 9.40
C GLY A 297 -2.85 15.09 9.66
N SER A 298 -1.86 16.00 9.61
CA SER A 298 -1.98 17.44 9.82
C SER A 298 -2.12 18.21 8.49
N GLY A 299 -2.68 19.42 8.51
CA GLY A 299 -2.76 20.31 7.35
C GLY A 299 -4.08 20.25 6.60
N LEU A 300 -4.06 20.07 5.27
CA LEU A 300 -5.26 19.88 4.42
C LEU A 300 -6.04 18.59 4.76
N ALA A 301 -5.63 17.92 5.80
CA ALA A 301 -6.18 16.70 6.34
C ALA A 301 -7.63 16.77 6.83
N LYS A 302 -8.24 17.95 6.78
CA LYS A 302 -9.66 18.10 7.12
C LYS A 302 -10.48 18.11 5.84
N PRO A 303 -11.50 17.23 5.70
CA PRO A 303 -12.41 17.25 4.55
C PRO A 303 -12.96 18.65 4.25
N GLU A 304 -13.16 19.45 5.28
CA GLU A 304 -13.58 20.86 5.20
C GLU A 304 -12.62 21.74 4.38
N GLY A 305 -11.31 21.44 4.39
CA GLY A 305 -10.31 22.15 3.57
C GLY A 305 -10.55 21.95 2.08
N LEU A 306 -10.84 20.71 1.67
CA LEU A 306 -11.18 20.37 0.29
C LEU A 306 -12.55 20.91 -0.12
N GLN A 307 -13.55 20.88 0.77
CA GLN A 307 -14.87 21.49 0.53
C GLN A 307 -14.74 23.00 0.29
N LYS A 308 -13.96 23.69 1.12
CA LYS A 308 -13.67 25.12 0.93
C LYS A 308 -12.91 25.37 -0.38
N LEU A 309 -11.99 24.48 -0.76
CA LEU A 309 -11.29 24.56 -2.03
C LEU A 309 -12.27 24.40 -3.20
N ALA A 310 -13.12 23.37 -3.19
CA ALA A 310 -14.14 23.15 -4.23
C ALA A 310 -15.07 24.37 -4.39
N ALA A 311 -15.48 24.99 -3.26
CA ALA A 311 -16.29 26.22 -3.29
C ALA A 311 -15.53 27.40 -3.91
N ARG A 312 -14.27 27.62 -3.54
CA ARG A 312 -13.44 28.68 -4.13
C ARG A 312 -13.19 28.48 -5.63
N LEU A 313 -13.08 27.23 -6.05
CA LEU A 313 -12.91 26.85 -7.46
C LEU A 313 -14.22 26.85 -8.26
N GLY A 314 -15.36 27.14 -7.62
CA GLY A 314 -16.67 27.17 -8.28
C GLY A 314 -17.19 25.82 -8.75
N ILE A 315 -16.72 24.72 -8.16
CA ILE A 315 -17.08 23.32 -8.54
C ILE A 315 -17.72 22.53 -7.40
N ALA A 316 -18.20 23.19 -6.35
CA ALA A 316 -18.77 22.53 -5.17
C ALA A 316 -19.99 21.63 -5.49
N ASP A 317 -20.72 21.94 -6.54
CA ASP A 317 -21.84 21.15 -7.04
C ASP A 317 -21.46 19.85 -7.75
N LEU A 318 -20.19 19.75 -8.18
CA LEU A 318 -19.65 18.57 -8.87
C LEU A 318 -18.98 17.61 -7.90
N VAL A 319 -18.47 18.07 -6.75
CA VAL A 319 -17.62 17.31 -5.84
C VAL A 319 -18.44 16.73 -4.69
N HIS A 320 -18.41 15.40 -4.55
CA HIS A 320 -19.19 14.66 -3.56
C HIS A 320 -18.26 13.92 -2.60
N PHE A 321 -18.24 14.33 -1.33
CA PHE A 321 -17.42 13.74 -0.29
C PHE A 321 -18.13 12.58 0.38
N HIS A 322 -17.46 11.41 0.43
CA HIS A 322 -17.97 10.21 1.07
C HIS A 322 -16.99 9.74 2.15
N PRO A 323 -17.50 9.27 3.31
CA PRO A 323 -16.64 8.73 4.34
C PRO A 323 -15.91 7.46 3.86
N PRO A 324 -14.90 6.98 4.61
CA PRO A 324 -14.27 5.71 4.35
C PRO A 324 -15.29 4.58 4.33
N VAL A 325 -15.14 3.67 3.39
CA VAL A 325 -16.04 2.53 3.19
C VAL A 325 -15.29 1.21 3.33
N GLY A 326 -16.01 0.13 3.65
CA GLY A 326 -15.44 -1.22 3.61
C GLY A 326 -15.05 -1.64 2.20
N GLN A 327 -14.15 -2.61 2.09
CA GLN A 327 -13.55 -3.01 0.80
C GLN A 327 -14.58 -3.48 -0.25
N ASP A 328 -15.68 -4.12 0.15
CA ASP A 328 -16.73 -4.56 -0.79
C ASP A 328 -17.42 -3.36 -1.44
N ARG A 329 -17.76 -2.34 -0.65
CA ARG A 329 -18.33 -1.10 -1.17
C ARG A 329 -17.30 -0.26 -1.93
N LEU A 330 -16.02 -0.33 -1.57
CA LEU A 330 -14.93 0.29 -2.31
C LEU A 330 -14.79 -0.32 -3.71
N ALA A 331 -14.95 -1.64 -3.83
CA ALA A 331 -14.97 -2.31 -5.13
C ALA A 331 -16.13 -1.81 -6.02
N ASP A 332 -17.30 -1.51 -5.45
CA ASP A 332 -18.39 -0.87 -6.21
C ASP A 332 -18.05 0.54 -6.65
N TRP A 333 -17.37 1.34 -5.81
CA TRP A 333 -16.88 2.66 -6.20
C TRP A 333 -15.91 2.59 -7.37
N PHE A 334 -14.98 1.63 -7.34
CA PHE A 334 -14.07 1.42 -8.47
C PHE A 334 -14.84 1.01 -9.73
N ARG A 335 -15.72 0.01 -9.66
CA ARG A 335 -16.54 -0.40 -10.84
C ARG A 335 -17.35 0.74 -11.42
N ALA A 336 -17.89 1.63 -10.56
CA ALA A 336 -18.72 2.77 -10.97
C ALA A 336 -17.93 3.89 -11.65
N ALA A 337 -16.64 4.02 -11.33
CA ALA A 337 -15.79 5.09 -11.83
C ALA A 337 -15.50 4.97 -13.33
N SER A 338 -15.28 6.10 -13.99
CA SER A 338 -14.73 6.16 -15.34
C SER A 338 -13.21 6.05 -15.33
N VAL A 339 -12.59 6.60 -14.28
CA VAL A 339 -11.15 6.59 -14.05
C VAL A 339 -10.87 6.81 -12.56
N LEU A 340 -9.92 6.08 -11.99
CA LEU A 340 -9.36 6.40 -10.67
C LEU A 340 -8.26 7.45 -10.85
N VAL A 341 -8.27 8.51 -10.03
CA VAL A 341 -7.26 9.58 -10.09
C VAL A 341 -6.37 9.53 -8.85
N MET A 342 -5.07 9.35 -9.05
CA MET A 342 -4.06 9.21 -8.00
C MET A 342 -2.89 10.19 -8.21
N PRO A 343 -3.04 11.48 -7.88
CA PRO A 343 -2.01 12.50 -8.09
C PRO A 343 -1.00 12.58 -6.93
N SER A 344 -0.73 11.45 -6.29
CA SER A 344 0.11 11.36 -5.08
C SER A 344 1.53 11.89 -5.32
N TYR A 345 2.11 12.60 -4.35
CA TYR A 345 3.52 13.00 -4.36
C TYR A 345 4.47 11.82 -4.07
N SER A 346 4.00 10.83 -3.34
CA SER A 346 4.76 9.62 -3.05
C SER A 346 3.83 8.42 -2.86
N GLU A 347 4.22 7.28 -3.44
CA GLU A 347 3.48 6.03 -3.36
C GLU A 347 4.45 4.85 -3.40
N SER A 348 4.44 4.00 -2.36
CA SER A 348 5.36 2.85 -2.31
C SER A 348 5.05 1.80 -3.39
N PHE A 349 3.77 1.59 -3.70
CA PHE A 349 3.32 0.67 -4.76
C PHE A 349 2.04 1.16 -5.45
N GLY A 350 1.02 1.57 -4.69
CA GLY A 350 -0.28 1.95 -5.23
C GLY A 350 -1.29 0.80 -5.21
N LEU A 351 -1.54 0.18 -4.04
CA LEU A 351 -2.55 -0.87 -3.89
C LEU A 351 -3.91 -0.46 -4.45
N VAL A 352 -4.32 0.79 -4.20
CA VAL A 352 -5.58 1.35 -4.69
C VAL A 352 -5.63 1.35 -6.23
N ALA A 353 -4.49 1.58 -6.91
CA ALA A 353 -4.42 1.50 -8.37
C ALA A 353 -4.68 0.08 -8.88
N ILE A 354 -4.05 -0.92 -8.26
CA ILE A 354 -4.26 -2.32 -8.66
C ILE A 354 -5.67 -2.81 -8.30
N GLU A 355 -6.22 -2.37 -7.16
CA GLU A 355 -7.61 -2.68 -6.78
C GLU A 355 -8.61 -2.13 -7.80
N ALA A 356 -8.45 -0.89 -8.24
CA ALA A 356 -9.27 -0.30 -9.29
C ALA A 356 -9.10 -1.02 -10.63
N GLN A 357 -7.88 -1.30 -11.02
CA GLN A 357 -7.59 -2.04 -12.27
C GLN A 357 -8.22 -3.44 -12.27
N ALA A 358 -8.18 -4.16 -11.14
CA ALA A 358 -8.81 -5.47 -11.00
C ALA A 358 -10.33 -5.42 -11.23
N THR A 359 -10.98 -4.27 -10.96
CA THR A 359 -12.40 -4.07 -11.25
C THR A 359 -12.70 -3.61 -12.67
N GLY A 360 -11.69 -3.45 -13.52
CA GLY A 360 -11.82 -2.95 -14.88
C GLY A 360 -11.86 -1.42 -14.98
N THR A 361 -11.30 -0.72 -14.00
CA THR A 361 -11.23 0.74 -13.98
C THR A 361 -9.81 1.21 -14.25
N PRO A 362 -9.59 2.01 -15.31
CA PRO A 362 -8.28 2.58 -15.61
C PRO A 362 -7.84 3.60 -14.57
N VAL A 363 -6.54 3.89 -14.53
CA VAL A 363 -5.94 4.79 -13.53
C VAL A 363 -5.26 5.97 -14.21
N LEU A 364 -5.52 7.18 -13.73
CA LEU A 364 -4.78 8.40 -14.05
C LEU A 364 -3.93 8.74 -12.82
N ALA A 365 -2.63 8.59 -12.91
CA ALA A 365 -1.75 8.70 -11.74
C ALA A 365 -0.51 9.56 -12.00
N ALA A 366 0.07 10.10 -10.93
CA ALA A 366 1.41 10.66 -11.00
C ALA A 366 2.46 9.57 -11.32
N SER A 367 3.47 9.92 -12.09
CA SER A 367 4.60 9.02 -12.40
C SER A 367 5.61 9.03 -11.25
N VAL A 368 5.25 8.49 -10.07
CA VAL A 368 6.08 8.51 -8.85
C VAL A 368 6.11 7.17 -8.15
N GLY A 369 7.24 6.83 -7.56
CA GLY A 369 7.44 5.63 -6.73
C GLY A 369 6.96 4.36 -7.44
N GLY A 370 6.14 3.57 -6.77
CA GLY A 370 5.63 2.30 -7.30
C GLY A 370 4.52 2.41 -8.35
N LEU A 371 3.97 3.61 -8.61
CA LEU A 371 2.87 3.76 -9.59
C LEU A 371 3.24 3.34 -11.02
N PRO A 372 4.47 3.57 -11.53
CA PRO A 372 4.89 3.05 -12.84
C PRO A 372 4.98 1.52 -12.93
N VAL A 373 5.03 0.82 -11.80
CA VAL A 373 4.93 -0.65 -11.74
C VAL A 373 3.47 -1.08 -11.75
N ALA A 374 2.63 -0.36 -11.00
CA ALA A 374 1.21 -0.66 -10.87
C ALA A 374 0.41 -0.30 -12.13
N VAL A 375 0.80 0.74 -12.86
CA VAL A 375 0.10 1.26 -14.04
C VAL A 375 0.98 1.17 -15.27
N ASN A 376 0.52 0.47 -16.29
CA ASN A 376 1.19 0.43 -17.61
C ASN A 376 0.69 1.62 -18.45
N ASP A 377 1.55 2.64 -18.60
CA ASP A 377 1.21 3.91 -19.23
C ASP A 377 0.69 3.74 -20.66
N GLY A 378 -0.41 4.43 -20.98
CA GLY A 378 -1.11 4.37 -22.26
C GLY A 378 -1.89 3.06 -22.49
N VAL A 379 -1.77 2.05 -21.62
CA VAL A 379 -2.39 0.73 -21.75
C VAL A 379 -3.44 0.48 -20.68
N THR A 380 -3.05 0.49 -19.42
CA THR A 380 -3.96 0.25 -18.28
C THR A 380 -4.40 1.52 -17.58
N GLY A 381 -3.82 2.63 -17.97
CA GLY A 381 -4.04 3.96 -17.42
C GLY A 381 -3.09 4.96 -18.05
N ILE A 382 -2.98 6.13 -17.45
CA ILE A 382 -2.13 7.22 -17.91
C ILE A 382 -1.26 7.69 -16.74
N LEU A 383 0.05 7.80 -16.97
CA LEU A 383 1.01 8.36 -16.02
C LEU A 383 1.32 9.81 -16.38
N VAL A 384 1.07 10.73 -15.45
CA VAL A 384 1.35 12.14 -15.59
C VAL A 384 2.70 12.46 -14.95
N PRO A 385 3.67 13.01 -15.68
CA PRO A 385 4.91 13.51 -15.09
C PRO A 385 4.63 14.80 -14.31
N GLY A 386 4.81 14.77 -13.01
CA GLY A 386 4.58 15.95 -12.15
C GLY A 386 3.14 16.08 -11.64
N HIS A 387 2.82 17.28 -11.14
CA HIS A 387 1.60 17.54 -10.37
C HIS A 387 0.86 18.80 -10.84
N ASP A 388 1.10 19.26 -12.08
CA ASP A 388 0.37 20.40 -12.63
C ASP A 388 -1.08 19.98 -12.90
N PRO A 389 -2.09 20.64 -12.29
CA PRO A 389 -3.50 20.35 -12.54
C PRO A 389 -3.92 20.45 -14.02
N VAL A 390 -3.23 21.28 -14.81
CA VAL A 390 -3.48 21.43 -16.26
C VAL A 390 -3.19 20.13 -17.01
N ASP A 391 -2.13 19.42 -16.64
CA ASP A 391 -1.81 18.14 -17.26
C ASP A 391 -2.86 17.08 -16.91
N TYR A 392 -3.28 17.01 -15.66
CA TYR A 392 -4.38 16.12 -15.25
C TYR A 392 -5.70 16.48 -15.95
N ALA A 393 -6.01 17.78 -16.11
CA ALA A 393 -7.18 18.24 -16.84
C ALA A 393 -7.15 17.77 -18.29
N ARG A 394 -5.99 17.88 -18.96
CA ARG A 394 -5.81 17.41 -20.33
C ARG A 394 -6.08 15.91 -20.47
N GLU A 395 -5.55 15.09 -19.58
CA GLU A 395 -5.75 13.65 -19.63
C GLU A 395 -7.17 13.25 -19.22
N LEU A 396 -7.78 13.93 -18.22
CA LEU A 396 -9.20 13.73 -17.87
C LEU A 396 -10.13 14.08 -19.03
N ARG A 397 -9.80 15.09 -19.83
CA ARG A 397 -10.57 15.47 -21.03
C ARG A 397 -10.69 14.30 -22.00
N ARG A 398 -9.69 13.45 -22.13
CA ARG A 398 -9.71 12.27 -23.00
C ARG A 398 -10.79 11.28 -22.59
N PHE A 399 -11.01 11.07 -21.29
CA PHE A 399 -12.09 10.21 -20.79
C PHE A 399 -13.49 10.77 -21.07
N VAL A 400 -13.59 12.07 -21.36
CA VAL A 400 -14.84 12.73 -21.77
C VAL A 400 -15.05 12.62 -23.29
N ASP A 401 -14.00 12.82 -24.07
CA ASP A 401 -14.07 13.01 -25.53
C ASP A 401 -13.88 11.73 -26.33
N GLU A 402 -13.13 10.74 -25.80
CA GLU A 402 -12.83 9.49 -26.51
C GLU A 402 -13.82 8.38 -26.13
N PRO A 403 -14.84 8.09 -26.97
CA PRO A 403 -15.79 7.02 -26.68
C PRO A 403 -15.10 5.68 -26.46
N GLY A 404 -15.43 5.01 -25.36
CA GLY A 404 -14.91 3.68 -25.03
C GLY A 404 -13.47 3.66 -24.52
N LEU A 405 -12.80 4.81 -24.26
CA LEU A 405 -11.45 4.83 -23.69
C LEU A 405 -11.42 4.11 -22.34
N THR A 406 -12.36 4.43 -21.45
CA THR A 406 -12.51 3.76 -20.15
C THR A 406 -12.61 2.25 -20.30
N ASP A 407 -13.40 1.75 -21.25
CA ASP A 407 -13.64 0.30 -21.40
C ASP A 407 -12.42 -0.39 -22.00
N ARG A 408 -11.77 0.22 -22.99
CA ARG A 408 -10.53 -0.33 -23.59
C ARG A 408 -9.41 -0.42 -22.58
N MET A 409 -9.11 0.67 -21.88
CA MET A 409 -8.06 0.68 -20.85
C MET A 409 -8.46 -0.19 -19.66
N GLY A 410 -9.74 -0.19 -19.27
CA GLY A 410 -10.25 -1.00 -18.16
C GLY A 410 -10.12 -2.50 -18.41
N ALA A 411 -10.33 -2.96 -19.65
CA ALA A 411 -10.13 -4.36 -20.01
C ALA A 411 -8.67 -4.79 -19.90
N GLU A 412 -7.73 -3.92 -20.33
CA GLU A 412 -6.28 -4.17 -20.16
C GLU A 412 -5.88 -4.09 -18.69
N ALA A 413 -6.44 -3.14 -17.93
CA ALA A 413 -6.23 -2.98 -16.51
C ALA A 413 -6.62 -4.25 -15.73
N ALA A 414 -7.80 -4.81 -16.00
CA ALA A 414 -8.25 -6.04 -15.38
C ALA A 414 -7.33 -7.23 -15.67
N ARG A 415 -6.79 -7.32 -16.90
CA ARG A 415 -5.80 -8.36 -17.26
C ARG A 415 -4.47 -8.16 -16.55
N HIS A 416 -4.00 -6.91 -16.48
CA HIS A 416 -2.75 -6.57 -15.80
C HIS A 416 -2.81 -6.88 -14.31
N ALA A 417 -3.90 -6.56 -13.64
CA ALA A 417 -4.08 -6.81 -12.21
C ALA A 417 -3.97 -8.30 -11.84
N GLN A 418 -4.23 -9.23 -12.76
CA GLN A 418 -4.09 -10.67 -12.50
C GLN A 418 -2.65 -11.09 -12.16
N PHE A 419 -1.65 -10.31 -12.54
CA PHE A 419 -0.25 -10.58 -12.20
C PHE A 419 0.11 -10.22 -10.75
N PHE A 420 -0.77 -9.51 -10.06
CA PHE A 420 -0.59 -8.99 -8.70
C PHE A 420 -1.52 -9.70 -7.68
N GLY A 421 -1.63 -11.01 -7.74
CA GLY A 421 -2.39 -11.77 -6.73
C GLY A 421 -1.64 -11.87 -5.40
N TRP A 422 -2.35 -11.84 -4.28
CA TRP A 422 -1.76 -12.05 -2.95
C TRP A 422 -1.11 -13.43 -2.80
N ASP A 423 -1.52 -14.44 -3.56
CA ASP A 423 -0.89 -15.77 -3.55
C ASP A 423 0.55 -15.69 -4.06
N THR A 424 0.80 -14.90 -5.11
CA THR A 424 2.14 -14.63 -5.64
C THR A 424 2.99 -13.89 -4.62
N ALA A 425 2.43 -12.86 -3.96
CA ALA A 425 3.09 -12.10 -2.91
C ALA A 425 3.47 -13.00 -1.71
N ALA A 426 2.55 -13.86 -1.26
CA ALA A 426 2.80 -14.79 -0.16
C ALA A 426 3.86 -15.85 -0.52
N GLY A 427 3.84 -16.37 -1.75
CA GLY A 427 4.87 -17.29 -2.25
C GLY A 427 6.24 -16.64 -2.23
N GLY A 428 6.39 -15.44 -2.81
CA GLY A 428 7.65 -14.69 -2.81
C GLY A 428 8.13 -14.35 -1.39
N THR A 429 7.21 -13.95 -0.51
CA THR A 429 7.53 -13.71 0.91
C THR A 429 8.02 -14.97 1.62
N ALA A 430 7.39 -16.13 1.39
CA ALA A 430 7.81 -17.40 1.96
C ALA A 430 9.22 -17.82 1.48
N ASP A 431 9.57 -17.49 0.24
CA ASP A 431 10.93 -17.71 -0.29
C ASP A 431 11.96 -16.82 0.43
N VAL A 432 11.61 -15.53 0.67
CA VAL A 432 12.45 -14.61 1.46
C VAL A 432 12.63 -15.13 2.89
N TYR A 433 11.60 -15.64 3.53
CA TYR A 433 11.67 -16.24 4.87
C TYR A 433 12.60 -17.45 4.90
N THR A 434 12.48 -18.30 3.90
CA THR A 434 13.32 -19.50 3.77
C THR A 434 14.80 -19.12 3.62
N ALA A 435 15.09 -18.10 2.81
CA ALA A 435 16.44 -17.57 2.62
C ALA A 435 16.98 -16.94 3.92
N ALA A 436 16.17 -16.13 4.62
CA ALA A 436 16.55 -15.51 5.89
C ALA A 436 16.92 -16.55 6.95
N MET A 437 16.09 -17.59 7.11
CA MET A 437 16.35 -18.69 8.05
C MET A 437 17.62 -19.49 7.70
N HIS A 438 17.88 -19.67 6.41
CA HIS A 438 19.09 -20.37 5.96
C HIS A 438 20.35 -19.58 6.32
N ASP A 439 20.39 -18.30 5.99
CA ASP A 439 21.56 -17.47 6.18
C ASP A 439 21.81 -17.17 7.66
N HIS A 440 20.75 -16.99 8.45
CA HIS A 440 20.86 -16.84 9.90
C HIS A 440 21.51 -18.07 10.53
N ARG A 441 21.09 -19.28 10.16
CA ARG A 441 21.70 -20.54 10.67
C ARG A 441 23.18 -20.68 10.26
N ARG A 442 23.56 -20.24 9.07
CA ARG A 442 24.96 -20.27 8.63
C ARG A 442 25.82 -19.34 9.49
N ARG A 443 25.34 -18.11 9.76
CA ARG A 443 26.06 -17.17 10.62
C ARG A 443 26.23 -17.67 12.06
N VAL A 444 25.15 -18.18 12.65
CA VAL A 444 25.22 -18.74 14.01
C VAL A 444 26.27 -19.88 14.09
N ARG A 445 26.33 -20.76 13.10
CA ARG A 445 27.32 -21.85 13.05
C ARG A 445 28.74 -21.34 12.87
N SER A 446 28.97 -20.30 12.07
CA SER A 446 30.30 -19.73 11.84
C SER A 446 30.88 -18.98 13.04
N HIS A 447 30.03 -18.56 14.02
CA HIS A 447 30.47 -17.92 15.25
C HIS A 447 30.75 -18.91 16.40
N HIS A 448 30.36 -20.16 16.27
CA HIS A 448 30.52 -21.21 17.29
C HIS A 448 31.50 -22.29 16.87
N GLY A 449 32.11 -22.21 15.71
CA GLY A 449 33.17 -23.06 15.21
C GLY A 449 34.50 -22.31 15.04
#